data_f521b84999d41e89e38da76687720670
#
_entry.id   f521b84999d41e89e38da76687720670
#
_cell.length_a   1.000
_cell.length_b   1.000
_cell.length_c   1.000
_cell.angle_alpha   90.00
_cell.angle_beta   90.00
_cell.angle_gamma   90.00
#
_symmetry.space_group_name_H-M   'P 1'
#
loop_
_entity.id
_entity.type
_entity.pdbx_description
1 polymer ?
#
loop_
_entity_poly.entity_id
_entity_poly.type
_entity_poly.pdbx_seq_one_letter_code
_entity_poly.pdbx_strand_id
1 'polypeptide(L)'
;MKTLKMMTDEELVVLYAEGNNAAFDILLNRYKSSIHSYIYFIVRNKELTEDIFQETFVKVIMTIKQGRYTENGKFKAWITRIAH
;
A
#
# COMPACT_ATOMS: atom_id res chain seq x y z
N MET A 1 13.02 -17.57 12.74
CA MET A 1 13.13 -16.18 12.21
C MET A 1 12.03 -15.94 11.17
N LYS A 2 11.28 -14.86 11.34
CA LYS A 2 10.25 -14.53 10.35
C LYS A 2 10.87 -14.01 9.06
N THR A 3 10.39 -14.51 7.91
CA THR A 3 10.73 -13.90 6.63
C THR A 3 9.82 -12.70 6.41
N LEU A 4 10.19 -11.82 5.47
CA LEU A 4 9.36 -10.66 5.16
C LEU A 4 7.94 -11.07 4.76
N LYS A 5 7.81 -12.17 4.04
CA LYS A 5 6.50 -12.66 3.59
C LYS A 5 5.59 -13.10 4.73
N MET A 6 6.15 -13.40 5.89
CA MET A 6 5.40 -13.88 7.05
C MET A 6 5.07 -12.76 8.04
N MET A 7 5.58 -11.57 7.80
CA MET A 7 5.36 -10.43 8.68
C MET A 7 3.98 -9.82 8.48
N THR A 8 3.47 -9.18 9.54
CA THR A 8 2.21 -8.43 9.43
C THR A 8 2.43 -7.15 8.63
N ASP A 9 1.35 -6.54 8.18
CA ASP A 9 1.41 -5.28 7.44
C ASP A 9 2.11 -4.19 8.26
N GLU A 10 1.79 -4.10 9.54
CA GLU A 10 2.37 -3.10 10.43
C GLU A 10 3.87 -3.30 10.60
N GLU A 11 4.33 -4.54 10.70
CA GLU A 11 5.76 -4.85 10.77
C GLU A 11 6.46 -4.41 9.49
N LEU A 12 5.85 -4.66 8.34
CA LEU A 12 6.42 -4.27 7.05
C LEU A 12 6.46 -2.75 6.89
N VAL A 13 5.42 -2.05 7.35
CA VAL A 13 5.40 -0.59 7.31
C VAL A 13 6.55 -0.01 8.13
N VAL A 14 6.79 -0.55 9.32
CA VAL A 14 7.89 -0.11 10.17
C VAL A 14 9.23 -0.30 9.48
N LEU A 15 9.44 -1.49 8.88
CA LEU A 15 10.69 -1.79 8.18
C LEU A 15 10.89 -0.85 6.99
N TYR A 16 9.82 -0.57 6.27
CA TYR A 16 9.93 0.34 5.13
C TYR A 16 10.27 1.75 5.58
N ALA A 17 9.67 2.22 6.66
CA ALA A 17 9.97 3.53 7.23
C ALA A 17 11.44 3.63 7.67
N GLU A 18 12.04 2.50 8.05
CA GLU A 18 13.45 2.41 8.43
C GLU A 18 14.40 2.29 7.23
N GLY A 19 13.85 2.23 6.02
CA GLY A 19 14.64 2.16 4.80
C GLY A 19 14.67 0.82 4.09
N ASN A 20 13.90 -0.17 4.55
CA ASN A 20 13.88 -1.49 3.92
C ASN A 20 12.89 -1.50 2.75
N ASN A 21 13.40 -1.28 1.54
CA ASN A 21 12.56 -1.21 0.34
C ASN A 21 11.89 -2.54 0.01
N ALA A 22 12.52 -3.66 0.34
CA ALA A 22 11.94 -4.97 0.10
C ALA A 22 10.64 -5.18 0.89
N ALA A 23 10.53 -4.58 2.07
CA ALA A 23 9.31 -4.65 2.86
C ALA A 23 8.13 -4.01 2.11
N PHE A 24 8.36 -2.90 1.42
CA PHE A 24 7.31 -2.25 0.66
C PHE A 24 6.87 -3.11 -0.54
N ASP A 25 7.83 -3.78 -1.20
CA ASP A 25 7.49 -4.66 -2.31
C ASP A 25 6.53 -5.77 -1.87
N ILE A 26 6.74 -6.31 -0.68
CA ILE A 26 5.85 -7.34 -0.13
C ILE A 26 4.46 -6.75 0.14
N LEU A 27 4.40 -5.57 0.75
CA LEU A 27 3.12 -4.88 0.98
C LEU A 27 2.37 -4.62 -0.32
N LEU A 28 3.08 -4.10 -1.31
CA LEU A 28 2.52 -3.80 -2.62
C LEU A 28 1.92 -5.07 -3.24
N ASN A 29 2.67 -6.17 -3.22
CA ASN A 29 2.21 -7.42 -3.81
C ASN A 29 0.99 -7.99 -3.09
N ARG A 30 0.85 -7.76 -1.79
CA ARG A 30 -0.31 -8.23 -1.04
C ARG A 30 -1.61 -7.56 -1.47
N TYR A 31 -1.55 -6.27 -1.78
CA TYR A 31 -2.74 -5.47 -2.03
C TYR A 31 -2.89 -4.97 -3.45
N LYS A 32 -1.89 -5.18 -4.28
CA LYS A 32 -1.87 -4.71 -5.66
C LYS A 32 -3.15 -5.07 -6.41
N SER A 33 -3.48 -6.34 -6.40
CA SER A 33 -4.63 -6.86 -7.14
C SER A 33 -5.96 -6.32 -6.57
N SER A 34 -6.08 -6.32 -5.25
CA SER A 34 -7.30 -5.83 -4.58
C SER A 34 -7.55 -4.36 -4.84
N ILE A 35 -6.52 -3.53 -4.70
CA ILE A 35 -6.65 -2.09 -4.88
C ILE A 35 -6.90 -1.76 -6.35
N HIS A 36 -6.19 -2.42 -7.25
CA HIS A 36 -6.37 -2.24 -8.69
C HIS A 36 -7.82 -2.58 -9.09
N SER A 37 -8.34 -3.70 -8.62
CA SER A 37 -9.70 -4.12 -8.90
C SER A 37 -10.73 -3.14 -8.34
N TYR A 38 -10.48 -2.64 -7.13
CA TYR A 38 -11.36 -1.67 -6.50
C TYR A 38 -11.46 -0.38 -7.33
N ILE A 39 -10.33 0.13 -7.78
CA ILE A 39 -10.28 1.34 -8.58
C ILE A 39 -10.99 1.10 -9.92
N TYR A 40 -10.70 -0.02 -10.57
CA TYR A 40 -11.32 -0.37 -11.84
C TYR A 40 -12.84 -0.47 -11.73
N PHE A 41 -13.31 -1.05 -10.62
CA PHE A 41 -14.75 -1.17 -10.38
C PHE A 41 -15.43 0.19 -10.38
N ILE A 42 -14.76 1.20 -9.84
CA ILE A 42 -15.32 2.56 -9.74
C ILE A 42 -15.23 3.31 -11.08
N VAL A 43 -14.05 3.30 -11.71
CA VAL A 43 -13.81 4.14 -12.90
C VAL A 43 -14.10 3.46 -14.22
N ARG A 44 -14.09 2.13 -14.28
CA ARG A 44 -14.37 1.34 -15.46
C ARG A 44 -13.51 1.71 -16.68
N ASN A 45 -12.30 2.19 -16.44
CA ASN A 45 -11.37 2.60 -17.49
C ASN A 45 -9.98 2.10 -17.12
N LYS A 46 -9.38 1.24 -17.95
CA LYS A 46 -8.11 0.61 -17.66
C LYS A 46 -6.97 1.61 -17.50
N GLU A 47 -6.87 2.56 -18.42
CA GLU A 47 -5.79 3.55 -18.38
C GLU A 47 -5.90 4.44 -17.15
N LEU A 48 -7.11 4.89 -16.84
CA LEU A 48 -7.36 5.71 -15.67
C LEU A 48 -7.10 4.93 -14.40
N THR A 49 -7.46 3.64 -14.40
CA THR A 49 -7.19 2.76 -13.26
C THR A 49 -5.69 2.70 -12.96
N GLU A 50 -4.86 2.54 -13.99
CA GLU A 50 -3.41 2.50 -13.83
C GLU A 50 -2.89 3.81 -13.25
N ASP A 51 -3.37 4.95 -13.75
CA ASP A 51 -2.93 6.25 -13.27
C ASP A 51 -3.31 6.47 -11.82
N ILE A 52 -4.54 6.14 -11.45
CA ILE A 52 -5.01 6.28 -10.07
C ILE A 52 -4.26 5.34 -9.15
N PHE A 53 -4.01 4.11 -9.60
CA PHE A 53 -3.26 3.12 -8.84
C PHE A 53 -1.86 3.64 -8.51
N GLN A 54 -1.16 4.16 -9.51
CA GLN A 54 0.19 4.70 -9.31
C GLN A 54 0.16 5.87 -8.34
N GLU A 55 -0.77 6.80 -8.51
CA GLU A 55 -0.89 7.95 -7.60
C GLU A 55 -1.19 7.50 -6.17
N THR A 56 -2.04 6.49 -6.01
CA THR A 56 -2.37 5.96 -4.70
C THR A 56 -1.13 5.47 -3.98
N PHE A 57 -0.29 4.69 -4.66
CA PHE A 57 0.90 4.14 -4.02
C PHE A 57 1.99 5.19 -3.82
N VAL A 58 2.08 6.20 -4.68
CA VAL A 58 2.97 7.35 -4.43
C VAL A 58 2.57 8.04 -3.12
N LYS A 59 1.27 8.27 -2.91
CA LYS A 59 0.78 8.88 -1.67
C LYS A 59 1.07 8.00 -0.45
N VAL A 60 0.91 6.70 -0.60
CA VAL A 60 1.23 5.73 0.46
C VAL A 60 2.70 5.85 0.85
N ILE A 61 3.59 5.82 -0.15
CA ILE A 61 5.03 5.91 0.08
C ILE A 61 5.38 7.20 0.80
N MET A 62 4.87 8.32 0.32
CA MET A 62 5.16 9.63 0.90
C MET A 62 4.66 9.73 2.34
N THR A 63 3.46 9.24 2.59
CA THR A 63 2.85 9.30 3.92
C THR A 63 3.66 8.47 4.91
N ILE A 64 4.10 7.27 4.52
CA ILE A 64 4.91 6.41 5.39
C ILE A 64 6.25 7.06 5.67
N LYS A 65 6.93 7.59 4.64
CA LYS A 65 8.24 8.20 4.81
C LYS A 65 8.21 9.49 5.62
N GLN A 66 7.08 10.19 5.61
CA GLN A 66 6.92 11.39 6.43
C GLN A 66 6.48 11.09 7.86
N GLY A 67 6.31 9.82 8.19
CA GLY A 67 5.90 9.41 9.52
C GLY A 67 4.45 9.73 9.88
N ARG A 68 3.61 9.94 8.88
CA ARG A 68 2.20 10.29 9.11
C ARG A 68 1.28 9.07 9.22
N TYR A 69 1.80 7.88 8.91
CA TYR A 69 1.02 6.68 9.04
C TYR A 69 0.93 6.27 10.50
N THR A 70 -0.28 6.03 10.98
CA THR A 70 -0.52 5.56 12.35
C THR A 70 -0.76 4.05 12.32
N GLU A 71 0.06 3.31 13.04
CA GLU A 71 -0.04 1.86 13.09
C GLU A 71 -1.20 1.42 13.98
N ASN A 72 -2.34 1.15 13.38
CA ASN A 72 -3.54 0.75 14.11
C ASN A 72 -4.15 -0.55 13.60
N GLY A 73 -3.40 -1.32 12.82
CA GLY A 73 -3.87 -2.61 12.30
C GLY A 73 -4.86 -2.52 11.16
N LYS A 74 -5.04 -1.34 10.58
CA LYS A 74 -6.02 -1.12 9.52
C LYS A 74 -5.39 -0.64 8.21
N PHE A 75 -4.24 -1.23 7.86
CA PHE A 75 -3.50 -0.81 6.68
C PHE A 75 -4.34 -0.90 5.40
N LYS A 76 -5.06 -2.01 5.20
CA LYS A 76 -5.88 -2.20 4.01
C LYS A 76 -6.98 -1.13 3.90
N ALA A 77 -7.66 -0.84 5.00
CA ALA A 77 -8.71 0.18 5.03
C ALA A 77 -8.13 1.56 4.74
N TRP A 78 -6.95 1.86 5.25
CA TRP A 78 -6.28 3.12 5.04
C TRP A 78 -5.91 3.32 3.57
N ILE A 79 -5.32 2.30 2.91
CA ILE A 79 -4.99 2.36 1.48
C ILE A 79 -6.26 2.54 0.64
N THR A 80 -7.31 1.80 0.98
CA THR A 80 -8.58 1.90 0.25
C THR A 80 -9.14 3.31 0.33
N ARG A 81 -9.01 3.95 1.49
CA ARG A 81 -9.46 5.32 1.68
C ARG A 81 -8.68 6.30 0.81
N ILE A 82 -7.37 6.11 0.66
CA ILE A 82 -6.56 6.95 -0.22
C ILE A 82 -6.97 6.75 -1.67
N ALA A 83 -7.26 5.52 -2.08
CA ALA A 83 -7.67 5.20 -3.45
C ALA A 83 -9.05 5.74 -3.80
N HIS A 84 -9.90 5.96 -2.81
CA HIS A 84 -11.23 6.49 -3.00
C HIS A 84 -11.16 7.95 -3.40
#